data_24c1e06c66c48a10c9d0ccff8dd1f900
#
_entry.id   24c1e06c66c48a10c9d0ccff8dd1f900
#
_cell.length_a   1.000
_cell.length_b   1.000
_cell.length_c   1.000
_cell.angle_alpha   90.00
_cell.angle_beta   90.00
_cell.angle_gamma   90.00
#
_symmetry.space_group_name_H-M   'P 1'
#
loop_
_entity.id
_entity.type
_entity.pdbx_description
1 polymer ?
#
loop_
_entity_poly.entity_id
_entity_poly.type
_entity_poly.pdbx_seq_one_letter_code
_entity_poly.pdbx_strand_id
1 'polypeptide(L)'
;MQVTFSDSAYGNSHSVDALQGAIGARAIITTINIRLTKHEIDYILAHSGAKLVFVDHEYSHLVRDAKARVVVCNDTGRAGDPYEVFLTAGRAYSQEKGWPGLEMDSDENTPFCLNYT
;
A
#
# COMPACT_ATOMS: atom_id res chain seq x y z
N MET A 1 4.44 -10.33 2.95
CA MET A 1 4.39 -9.44 1.77
C MET A 1 4.57 -8.02 2.26
N GLN A 2 5.37 -7.26 1.59
CA GLN A 2 5.64 -5.87 1.98
C GLN A 2 4.83 -4.91 1.13
N VAL A 3 4.07 -4.04 1.80
CA VAL A 3 3.22 -3.03 1.20
C VAL A 3 3.77 -1.67 1.59
N THR A 4 4.05 -0.84 0.61
CA THR A 4 4.58 0.51 0.82
C THR A 4 3.50 1.54 0.59
N PHE A 5 3.53 2.56 1.40
CA PHE A 5 2.59 3.66 1.38
C PHE A 5 3.33 4.99 1.19
N SER A 6 2.92 5.81 0.25
CA SER A 6 3.33 7.21 0.23
C SER A 6 2.27 8.03 0.96
N ASP A 7 2.61 8.53 2.13
CA ASP A 7 1.72 9.35 2.92
C ASP A 7 1.77 10.80 2.42
N SER A 8 0.66 11.27 1.87
CA SER A 8 0.40 12.70 1.82
C SER A 8 -0.08 13.11 3.21
N ALA A 9 0.56 14.07 3.85
CA ALA A 9 0.41 14.47 5.25
C ALA A 9 -0.99 14.95 5.69
N TYR A 10 -2.02 14.70 4.90
CA TYR A 10 -3.40 15.05 5.18
C TYR A 10 -4.32 13.89 4.78
N GLY A 11 -4.56 12.99 5.71
CA GLY A 11 -5.71 12.16 5.94
C GLY A 11 -6.65 11.84 4.76
N ASN A 12 -6.13 11.35 3.65
CA ASN A 12 -6.98 10.75 2.64
C ASN A 12 -7.54 9.44 3.19
N SER A 13 -8.82 9.18 3.00
CA SER A 13 -9.48 7.94 3.39
C SER A 13 -8.73 6.70 2.86
N HIS A 14 -8.11 6.80 1.70
CA HIS A 14 -7.29 5.75 1.09
C HIS A 14 -6.06 5.35 1.92
N SER A 15 -5.44 6.31 2.62
CA SER A 15 -4.28 6.02 3.49
C SER A 15 -4.68 5.14 4.67
N VAL A 16 -5.82 5.44 5.27
CA VAL A 16 -6.37 4.65 6.39
C VAL A 16 -6.78 3.26 5.93
N ASP A 17 -7.51 3.18 4.82
CA ASP A 17 -7.98 1.92 4.25
C ASP A 17 -6.83 0.99 3.88
N ALA A 18 -5.79 1.52 3.26
CA ALA A 18 -4.64 0.71 2.86
C ALA A 18 -3.79 0.30 4.06
N LEU A 19 -3.64 1.17 5.09
CA LEU A 19 -2.99 0.81 6.34
C LEU A 19 -3.72 -0.36 7.01
N GLN A 20 -5.03 -0.25 7.18
CA GLN A 20 -5.85 -1.29 7.80
C GLN A 20 -5.89 -2.56 6.93
N GLY A 21 -5.99 -2.40 5.62
CA GLY A 21 -5.98 -3.51 4.66
C GLY A 21 -4.67 -4.28 4.66
N ALA A 22 -3.53 -3.58 4.72
CA ALA A 22 -2.21 -4.21 4.79
C ALA A 22 -2.05 -5.04 6.08
N ILE A 23 -2.45 -4.48 7.22
CA ILE A 23 -2.45 -5.18 8.50
C ILE A 23 -3.39 -6.38 8.45
N GLY A 24 -4.61 -6.20 7.93
CA GLY A 24 -5.59 -7.27 7.78
C GLY A 24 -5.14 -8.40 6.84
N ALA A 25 -4.31 -8.08 5.86
CA ALA A 25 -3.68 -9.06 4.98
C ALA A 25 -2.41 -9.70 5.57
N ARG A 26 -2.05 -9.38 6.81
CA ARG A 26 -0.82 -9.81 7.48
C ARG A 26 0.44 -9.42 6.68
N ALA A 27 0.37 -8.28 6.03
CA ALA A 27 1.49 -7.70 5.29
C ALA A 27 2.31 -6.78 6.20
N ILE A 28 3.59 -6.62 5.86
CA ILE A 28 4.45 -5.64 6.53
C ILE A 28 4.30 -4.31 5.80
N ILE A 29 3.89 -3.28 6.51
CA ILE A 29 3.70 -1.94 5.96
C ILE A 29 4.96 -1.09 6.10
N THR A 30 5.25 -0.31 5.06
CA THR A 30 6.27 0.73 5.11
C THR A 30 5.66 2.04 4.62
N THR A 31 5.69 3.06 5.46
CA THR A 31 5.29 4.41 5.07
C THR A 31 6.51 5.17 4.55
N ILE A 32 6.35 5.84 3.40
CA ILE A 32 7.42 6.63 2.81
C ILE A 32 7.04 8.10 2.85
N ASN A 33 7.93 8.91 3.44
CA ASN A 33 7.77 10.34 3.47
C ASN A 33 7.91 10.93 2.05
N ILE A 34 6.88 11.63 1.59
CA ILE A 34 6.84 12.28 0.27
C ILE A 34 7.87 13.41 0.08
N ARG A 35 8.48 13.90 1.17
CA ARG A 35 9.53 14.93 1.13
C ARG A 35 10.90 14.38 0.78
N LEU A 36 11.04 13.05 0.72
CA LEU A 36 12.27 12.40 0.31
C LEU A 36 12.51 12.60 -1.19
N THR A 37 13.78 12.59 -1.58
CA THR A 37 14.16 12.59 -2.99
C THR A 37 13.78 11.28 -3.68
N LYS A 38 13.64 11.31 -5.00
CA LYS A 38 13.41 10.08 -5.78
C LYS A 38 14.44 9.00 -5.48
N HIS A 39 15.72 9.39 -5.34
CA HIS A 39 16.81 8.45 -5.04
C HIS A 39 16.61 7.73 -3.69
N GLU A 40 16.20 8.47 -2.66
CA GLU A 40 15.94 7.90 -1.34
C GLU A 40 14.71 6.98 -1.38
N ILE A 41 13.68 7.35 -2.11
CA ILE A 41 12.48 6.52 -2.31
C ILE A 41 12.83 5.24 -3.04
N ASP A 42 13.60 5.31 -4.12
CA ASP A 42 14.07 4.14 -4.88
C ASP A 42 14.89 3.19 -3.99
N TYR A 43 15.75 3.75 -3.14
CA TYR A 43 16.50 2.96 -2.16
C TYR A 43 15.58 2.22 -1.18
N ILE A 44 14.60 2.93 -0.59
CA ILE A 44 13.67 2.33 0.37
C ILE A 44 12.87 1.21 -0.30
N LEU A 45 12.36 1.44 -1.50
CA LEU A 45 11.58 0.44 -2.25
C LEU A 45 12.40 -0.81 -2.56
N ALA A 46 13.65 -0.62 -2.96
CA ALA A 46 14.55 -1.74 -3.26
C ALA A 46 14.96 -2.49 -1.99
N HIS A 47 15.37 -1.77 -0.94
CA HIS A 47 15.85 -2.35 0.31
C HIS A 47 14.73 -3.06 1.08
N SER A 48 13.54 -2.49 1.12
CA SER A 48 12.39 -3.10 1.78
C SER A 48 11.85 -4.34 1.05
N GLY A 49 12.17 -4.50 -0.21
CA GLY A 49 11.62 -5.58 -1.04
C GLY A 49 10.11 -5.43 -1.28
N ALA A 50 9.62 -4.19 -1.31
CA ALA A 50 8.20 -3.90 -1.50
C ALA A 50 7.63 -4.61 -2.74
N LYS A 51 6.46 -5.21 -2.60
CA LYS A 51 5.74 -5.90 -3.68
C LYS A 51 4.56 -5.11 -4.20
N LEU A 52 4.02 -4.23 -3.37
CA LEU A 52 2.88 -3.40 -3.69
C LEU A 52 3.13 -1.98 -3.16
N VAL A 53 2.86 -0.98 -3.97
CA VAL A 53 2.99 0.43 -3.63
C VAL A 53 1.66 1.12 -3.91
N PHE A 54 1.08 1.72 -2.89
CA PHE A 54 0.00 2.68 -3.07
C PHE A 54 0.58 4.08 -3.09
N VAL A 55 0.21 4.87 -4.05
CA VAL A 55 0.73 6.23 -4.20
C VAL A 55 -0.38 7.18 -4.63
N ASP A 56 -0.40 8.37 -4.01
CA ASP A 56 -1.23 9.46 -4.50
C ASP A 56 -0.77 9.88 -5.91
N HIS A 57 -1.71 10.28 -6.74
CA HIS A 57 -1.44 10.62 -8.13
C HIS A 57 -0.42 11.76 -8.27
N GLU A 58 -0.41 12.73 -7.34
CA GLU A 58 0.57 13.82 -7.32
C GLU A 58 2.01 13.33 -7.24
N TYR A 59 2.24 12.23 -6.51
CA TYR A 59 3.57 11.67 -6.25
C TYR A 59 3.90 10.44 -7.11
N SER A 60 3.02 10.06 -8.02
CA SER A 60 3.20 8.86 -8.87
C SER A 60 4.49 8.90 -9.69
N HIS A 61 4.97 10.09 -10.03
CA HIS A 61 6.24 10.28 -10.74
C HIS A 61 7.47 9.82 -9.94
N LEU A 62 7.39 9.81 -8.60
CA LEU A 62 8.49 9.39 -7.72
C LEU A 62 8.69 7.86 -7.70
N VAL A 63 7.67 7.09 -8.06
CA VAL A 63 7.69 5.62 -8.03
C VAL A 63 7.58 5.00 -9.42
N ARG A 64 7.75 5.79 -10.47
CA ARG A 64 7.58 5.35 -11.86
C ARG A 64 8.45 4.15 -12.23
N ASP A 65 9.67 4.09 -11.70
CA ASP A 65 10.64 3.05 -11.98
C ASP A 65 10.63 1.90 -10.96
N ALA A 66 9.66 1.89 -10.06
CA ALA A 66 9.53 0.85 -9.05
C ALA A 66 9.29 -0.51 -9.70
N LYS A 67 10.01 -1.53 -9.23
CA LYS A 67 9.78 -2.93 -9.66
C LYS A 67 8.52 -3.54 -9.04
N ALA A 68 8.00 -2.92 -7.99
CA ALA A 68 6.77 -3.31 -7.33
C ALA A 68 5.55 -2.98 -8.19
N ARG A 69 4.43 -3.65 -7.93
CA ARG A 69 3.14 -3.24 -8.48
C ARG A 69 2.73 -1.90 -7.87
N VAL A 70 2.49 -0.91 -8.72
CA VAL A 70 2.06 0.43 -8.29
C VAL A 70 0.56 0.58 -8.51
N VAL A 71 -0.14 1.02 -7.47
CA VAL A 71 -1.56 1.39 -7.51
C VAL A 71 -1.65 2.88 -7.25
N VAL A 72 -2.05 3.64 -8.26
CA VAL A 72 -2.21 5.09 -8.15
C VAL A 72 -3.59 5.41 -7.61
N CYS A 73 -3.64 6.25 -6.59
CA CYS A 73 -4.88 6.72 -5.98
C CYS A 73 -5.20 8.13 -6.50
N ASN A 74 -6.24 8.26 -7.31
CA ASN A 74 -6.68 9.55 -7.85
C ASN A 74 -7.79 10.20 -7.01
N ASP A 75 -8.29 9.48 -6.02
CA ASP A 75 -9.36 9.93 -5.11
C ASP A 75 -10.64 10.37 -5.81
N THR A 76 -10.98 9.73 -6.91
CA THR A 76 -12.19 10.07 -7.69
C THR A 76 -13.43 9.29 -7.26
N GLY A 77 -13.26 8.16 -6.59
CA GLY A 77 -14.35 7.21 -6.29
C GLY A 77 -14.98 6.57 -7.53
N ARG A 78 -14.41 6.79 -8.72
CA ARG A 78 -14.95 6.28 -10.00
C ARG A 78 -14.35 4.93 -10.35
N ALA A 79 -15.12 4.09 -11.00
CA ALA A 79 -14.73 2.73 -11.39
C ALA A 79 -13.44 2.63 -12.22
N GLY A 80 -13.08 3.68 -12.95
CA GLY A 80 -11.82 3.74 -13.73
C GLY A 80 -10.58 4.16 -12.95
N ASP A 81 -10.73 4.60 -11.70
CA ASP A 81 -9.61 4.92 -10.81
C ASP A 81 -8.83 3.62 -10.51
N PRO A 82 -7.49 3.59 -10.70
CA PRO A 82 -6.70 2.39 -10.42
C PRO A 82 -6.89 1.84 -9.01
N TYR A 83 -7.09 2.69 -8.02
CA TYR A 83 -7.41 2.26 -6.66
C TYR A 83 -8.77 1.56 -6.57
N GLU A 84 -9.80 2.10 -7.21
CA GLU A 84 -11.13 1.49 -7.27
C GLU A 84 -11.12 0.16 -8.04
N VAL A 85 -10.33 0.07 -9.10
CA VAL A 85 -10.10 -1.18 -9.85
C VAL A 85 -9.45 -2.23 -8.94
N PHE A 86 -8.47 -1.83 -8.14
CA PHE A 86 -7.82 -2.72 -7.17
C PHE A 86 -8.81 -3.23 -6.12
N LEU A 87 -9.64 -2.35 -5.54
CA LEU A 87 -10.66 -2.74 -4.56
C LEU A 87 -11.70 -3.69 -5.17
N THR A 88 -12.14 -3.42 -6.39
CA THR A 88 -13.12 -4.25 -7.11
C THR A 88 -12.57 -5.66 -7.36
N ALA A 89 -11.33 -5.76 -7.81
CA ALA A 89 -10.65 -7.03 -8.00
C ALA A 89 -10.51 -7.80 -6.67
N GLY A 90 -10.21 -7.11 -5.57
CA GLY A 90 -10.14 -7.71 -4.24
C GLY A 90 -11.48 -8.26 -3.76
N ARG A 91 -12.58 -7.53 -3.99
CA ARG A 91 -13.93 -8.00 -3.65
C ARG A 91 -14.31 -9.24 -4.46
N ALA A 92 -14.02 -9.25 -5.76
CA ALA A 92 -14.29 -10.41 -6.62
C ALA A 92 -13.49 -11.64 -6.17
N TYR A 93 -12.22 -11.47 -5.86
CA TYR A 93 -11.37 -12.53 -5.32
C TYR A 93 -11.91 -13.08 -3.99
N SER A 94 -12.30 -12.20 -3.08
CA SER A 94 -12.87 -12.56 -1.78
C SER A 94 -14.17 -13.38 -1.93
N GLN A 95 -15.03 -12.99 -2.86
CA GLN A 95 -16.26 -13.74 -3.16
C GLN A 95 -15.97 -15.12 -3.76
N GLU A 96 -15.04 -15.19 -4.71
CA GLU A 96 -14.65 -16.45 -5.38
C GLU A 96 -14.00 -17.44 -4.42
N LYS A 97 -13.11 -16.96 -3.55
CA LYS A 97 -12.34 -17.80 -2.62
C LYS A 97 -13.03 -18.04 -1.29
N GLY A 98 -14.18 -17.39 -1.04
CA GLY A 98 -14.89 -17.53 0.22
C GLY A 98 -14.07 -17.05 1.42
N TRP A 99 -13.59 -15.82 1.36
CA TRP A 99 -12.75 -15.26 2.42
C TRP A 99 -13.40 -15.36 3.80
N PRO A 100 -12.76 -16.05 4.77
CA PRO A 100 -13.37 -16.33 6.08
C PRO A 100 -13.29 -15.14 7.06
N GLY A 101 -12.71 -14.00 6.67
CA GLY A 101 -12.48 -12.85 7.52
C GLY A 101 -11.02 -12.69 7.93
N LEU A 102 -10.78 -11.78 8.88
CA LEU A 102 -9.43 -11.50 9.39
C LEU A 102 -8.95 -12.65 10.29
N GLU A 103 -7.76 -13.15 10.02
CA GLU A 103 -7.07 -14.06 10.92
C GLU A 103 -6.34 -13.27 11.99
N MET A 104 -6.57 -13.63 13.24
CA MET A 104 -5.82 -13.07 14.36
C MET A 104 -4.46 -13.75 14.47
N ASP A 105 -3.40 -12.95 14.54
CA ASP A 105 -2.08 -13.46 14.92
C ASP A 105 -1.97 -13.42 16.45
N SER A 106 -1.63 -14.55 17.04
CA SER A 106 -1.45 -14.67 18.49
C SER A 106 -0.03 -14.32 18.95
N ASP A 107 0.90 -14.16 18.01
CA ASP A 107 2.28 -13.77 18.31
C ASP A 107 2.45 -12.27 18.24
N GLU A 108 2.56 -11.63 19.40
CA GLU A 108 2.78 -10.19 19.54
C GLU A 108 4.13 -9.71 18.94
N ASN A 109 5.06 -10.63 18.67
CA ASN A 109 6.35 -10.29 18.08
C ASN A 109 6.34 -10.32 16.54
N THR A 110 5.23 -10.70 15.91
CA THR A 110 5.12 -10.69 14.46
C THR A 110 5.25 -9.24 13.93
N PRO A 111 6.26 -8.97 13.07
CA PRO A 111 6.45 -7.62 12.56
C PRO A 111 5.30 -7.24 11.62
N PHE A 112 4.77 -6.04 11.78
CA PHE A 112 3.73 -5.47 10.91
C PHE A 112 4.14 -4.16 10.25
N CYS A 113 5.22 -3.55 10.70
CA CYS A 113 5.69 -2.26 10.18
C CYS A 113 7.22 -2.25 10.06
N LEU A 114 7.71 -1.64 8.98
CA LEU A 114 9.12 -1.36 8.76
C LEU A 114 9.29 0.14 8.55
N ASN A 115 9.98 0.79 9.48
CA ASN A 115 10.20 2.24 9.45
C ASN A 115 11.61 2.57 8.99
N TYR A 116 11.73 3.65 8.22
CA TYR A 116 12.99 4.25 7.81
C TYR A 116 13.15 5.61 8.46
N THR A 117 14.32 5.85 9.03
CA THR A 117 14.67 7.14 9.68
C THR A 117 15.72 7.89 8.89
#